data_9bdd29565953456bca9703b872afa86d
#
_entry.id   9bdd29565953456bca9703b872afa86d
#
_cell.length_a   1.000
_cell.length_b   1.000
_cell.length_c   1.000
_cell.angle_alpha   90.00
_cell.angle_beta   90.00
_cell.angle_gamma   90.00
#
_symmetry.space_group_name_H-M   'P 1'
#
loop_
_entity.id
_entity.type
_entity.pdbx_description
1 polymer ?
#
loop_
_entity_poly.entity_id
_entity_poly.type
_entity_poly.pdbx_seq_one_letter_code
_entity_poly.pdbx_strand_id
1 'polypeptide(L)'
;MISISRILGISGSPNKNGNTAFAVQYALDILKQRGFETKYISLSGKTIHPCIGCFKCSKDSRCWQKDDMEEIIDALYWCDGIILGSPVYFGMVSGQMKTMMDRCVATRANYGYNFPMTGKIGGAIACATSRNGGQETTLQNLQTFLMQLNFQVVSDGPRFCHSGGTIMGDASKDTWGLETVSNLANNIGNLLNKIKNV
;
A
#
# COMPACT_ATOMS: atom_id res chain seq x y z
N MET A 1 0.09 28.26 5.10
CA MET A 1 0.39 27.46 3.89
C MET A 1 -0.24 26.09 4.10
N ILE A 2 -1.16 25.68 3.21
CA ILE A 2 -1.76 24.31 3.26
C ILE A 2 -0.64 23.34 2.87
N SER A 3 -0.27 22.45 3.78
CA SER A 3 0.76 21.44 3.46
C SER A 3 0.21 20.44 2.42
N ILE A 4 1.00 20.19 1.37
CA ILE A 4 0.65 19.19 0.34
C ILE A 4 0.61 17.81 0.98
N SER A 5 -0.46 17.02 0.73
CA SER A 5 -0.50 15.63 1.19
C SER A 5 0.38 14.72 0.36
N ARG A 6 1.01 13.77 1.02
CA ARG A 6 2.04 12.87 0.49
C ARG A 6 1.50 11.45 0.40
N ILE A 7 1.59 10.86 -0.78
CA ILE A 7 1.06 9.52 -1.06
C ILE A 7 2.19 8.57 -1.41
N LEU A 8 2.26 7.46 -0.70
CA LEU A 8 3.18 6.36 -0.95
C LEU A 8 2.46 5.25 -1.74
N GLY A 9 3.03 4.81 -2.84
CA GLY A 9 2.63 3.58 -3.54
C GLY A 9 3.70 2.52 -3.40
N ILE A 10 3.33 1.31 -2.96
CA ILE A 10 4.25 0.17 -2.89
C ILE A 10 3.74 -0.96 -3.77
N SER A 11 4.58 -1.43 -4.70
CA SER A 11 4.33 -2.63 -5.48
C SER A 11 5.08 -3.83 -4.92
N GLY A 12 4.33 -4.86 -4.50
CA GLY A 12 4.85 -6.14 -4.02
C GLY A 12 5.17 -7.15 -5.12
N SER A 13 5.12 -6.74 -6.39
CA SER A 13 5.45 -7.64 -7.49
C SER A 13 6.96 -7.90 -7.56
N PRO A 14 7.40 -9.16 -7.80
CA PRO A 14 8.80 -9.45 -8.16
C PRO A 14 9.16 -8.94 -9.56
N ASN A 15 8.16 -8.63 -10.39
CA ASN A 15 8.37 -8.06 -11.72
C ASN A 15 8.27 -6.53 -11.66
N LYS A 16 9.41 -5.87 -11.92
CA LYS A 16 9.53 -4.40 -11.86
C LYS A 16 8.55 -3.68 -12.81
N ASN A 17 8.25 -4.27 -13.95
CA ASN A 17 7.40 -3.71 -15.01
C ASN A 17 6.09 -4.50 -15.19
N GLY A 18 5.66 -5.25 -14.17
CA GLY A 18 4.45 -6.07 -14.25
C GLY A 18 3.16 -5.28 -13.95
N ASN A 19 2.04 -5.98 -14.07
CA ASN A 19 0.69 -5.42 -13.90
C ASN A 19 0.50 -4.68 -12.57
N THR A 20 1.06 -5.20 -11.48
CA THR A 20 0.96 -4.56 -10.16
C THR A 20 1.72 -3.23 -10.12
N ALA A 21 2.91 -3.18 -10.69
CA ALA A 21 3.69 -1.95 -10.80
C ALA A 21 2.93 -0.89 -11.62
N PHE A 22 2.37 -1.31 -12.75
CA PHE A 22 1.55 -0.45 -13.61
C PHE A 22 0.34 0.10 -12.86
N ALA A 23 -0.44 -0.76 -12.19
CA ALA A 23 -1.65 -0.34 -11.49
C ALA A 23 -1.37 0.63 -10.33
N VAL A 24 -0.30 0.40 -9.55
CA VAL A 24 0.09 1.31 -8.46
C VAL A 24 0.56 2.65 -9.02
N GLN A 25 1.37 2.65 -10.08
CA GLN A 25 1.83 3.90 -10.71
C GLN A 25 0.66 4.66 -11.34
N TYR A 26 -0.27 3.97 -12.00
CA TYR A 26 -1.48 4.58 -12.54
C TYR A 26 -2.30 5.31 -11.47
N ALA A 27 -2.49 4.69 -10.30
CA ALA A 27 -3.15 5.34 -9.16
C ALA A 27 -2.38 6.57 -8.65
N LEU A 28 -1.05 6.48 -8.58
CA LEU A 28 -0.20 7.60 -8.16
C LEU A 28 -0.21 8.75 -9.17
N ASP A 29 -0.26 8.48 -10.48
CA ASP A 29 -0.33 9.50 -11.52
C ASP A 29 -1.64 10.29 -11.44
N ILE A 30 -2.77 9.62 -11.17
CA ILE A 30 -4.05 10.29 -10.91
C ILE A 30 -3.93 11.25 -9.72
N LEU A 31 -3.33 10.80 -8.62
CA LEU A 31 -3.14 11.63 -7.43
C LEU A 31 -2.17 12.78 -7.67
N LYS A 32 -1.09 12.54 -8.41
CA LYS A 32 -0.13 13.58 -8.81
C LYS A 32 -0.78 14.67 -9.66
N GLN A 33 -1.63 14.31 -10.61
CA GLN A 33 -2.41 15.28 -11.42
C GLN A 33 -3.36 16.11 -10.57
N ARG A 34 -3.79 15.61 -9.41
CA ARG A 34 -4.62 16.31 -8.43
C ARG A 34 -3.83 17.15 -7.42
N GLY A 35 -2.50 17.26 -7.58
CA GLY A 35 -1.64 18.11 -6.75
C GLY A 35 -1.08 17.44 -5.49
N PHE A 36 -1.18 16.11 -5.36
CA PHE A 36 -0.54 15.36 -4.28
C PHE A 36 0.94 15.11 -4.59
N GLU A 37 1.79 15.12 -3.58
CA GLU A 37 3.17 14.64 -3.70
C GLU A 37 3.17 13.12 -3.64
N THR A 38 3.76 12.45 -4.63
CA THR A 38 3.72 11.00 -4.74
C THR A 38 5.11 10.37 -4.72
N LYS A 39 5.25 9.23 -4.02
CA LYS A 39 6.46 8.40 -4.01
C LYS A 39 6.09 6.97 -4.37
N TYR A 40 6.83 6.36 -5.30
CA TYR A 40 6.67 4.97 -5.68
C TYR A 40 7.85 4.13 -5.20
N ILE A 41 7.57 2.96 -4.61
CA ILE A 41 8.56 1.96 -4.23
C ILE A 41 8.17 0.60 -4.83
N SER A 42 9.10 0.01 -5.57
CA SER A 42 8.98 -1.39 -6.01
C SER A 42 9.76 -2.30 -5.07
N LEU A 43 9.16 -3.42 -4.67
CA LEU A 43 9.88 -4.46 -3.93
C LEU A 43 10.71 -5.37 -4.84
N SER A 44 10.56 -5.25 -6.16
CA SER A 44 11.38 -5.96 -7.14
C SER A 44 12.85 -5.55 -7.02
N GLY A 45 13.73 -6.53 -6.85
CA GLY A 45 15.16 -6.32 -6.72
C GLY A 45 15.62 -5.80 -5.35
N LYS A 46 14.72 -5.54 -4.40
CA LYS A 46 15.09 -5.18 -3.04
C LYS A 46 15.47 -6.40 -2.22
N THR A 47 16.48 -6.22 -1.37
CA THR A 47 16.88 -7.20 -0.37
C THR A 47 16.21 -6.85 0.94
N ILE A 48 15.20 -7.64 1.32
CA ILE A 48 14.50 -7.52 2.60
C ILE A 48 14.50 -8.89 3.26
N HIS A 49 15.23 -9.04 4.36
CA HIS A 49 15.26 -10.29 5.11
C HIS A 49 13.98 -10.47 5.93
N PRO A 50 13.52 -11.72 6.15
CA PRO A 50 12.37 -12.00 7.00
C PRO A 50 12.52 -11.46 8.42
N CYS A 51 11.41 -11.11 9.05
CA CYS A 51 11.39 -10.78 10.47
C CYS A 51 11.70 -12.04 11.29
N ILE A 52 12.66 -11.95 12.21
CA ILE A 52 13.06 -13.05 13.09
C ILE A 52 12.45 -12.96 14.50
N GLY A 53 11.50 -12.05 14.72
CA GLY A 53 10.79 -11.93 16.00
C GLY A 53 11.65 -11.52 17.20
N CYS A 54 12.78 -10.87 16.98
CA CYS A 54 13.76 -10.56 18.05
C CYS A 54 13.40 -9.37 18.94
N PHE A 55 12.34 -8.61 18.62
CA PHE A 55 11.82 -7.45 19.37
C PHE A 55 12.82 -6.29 19.61
N LYS A 56 14.00 -6.30 19.00
CA LYS A 56 14.98 -5.21 19.15
C LYS A 56 14.47 -3.85 18.69
N CYS A 57 13.53 -3.85 17.74
CA CYS A 57 12.88 -2.63 17.23
C CYS A 57 11.95 -1.93 18.26
N SER A 58 11.62 -2.58 19.38
CA SER A 58 10.76 -1.99 20.42
C SER A 58 11.35 -0.74 21.09
N LYS A 59 12.67 -0.55 21.03
CA LYS A 59 13.34 0.61 21.63
C LYS A 59 13.29 1.83 20.74
N ASP A 60 13.65 1.66 19.44
CA ASP A 60 13.98 2.76 18.55
C ASP A 60 12.97 2.92 17.40
N SER A 61 11.93 2.06 17.33
CA SER A 61 10.98 1.97 16.22
C SER A 61 11.67 1.75 14.86
N ARG A 62 12.85 1.12 14.90
CA ARG A 62 13.70 0.80 13.74
C ARG A 62 14.17 -0.66 13.82
N CYS A 63 14.24 -1.32 12.69
CA CYS A 63 14.81 -2.65 12.63
C CYS A 63 16.33 -2.58 12.67
N TRP A 64 16.95 -3.48 13.41
CA TRP A 64 18.41 -3.56 13.48
C TRP A 64 19.04 -4.22 12.23
N GLN A 65 18.25 -5.02 11.49
CA GLN A 65 18.71 -5.60 10.23
C GLN A 65 18.92 -4.47 9.20
N LYS A 66 20.14 -4.39 8.66
CA LYS A 66 20.52 -3.37 7.68
C LYS A 66 20.27 -3.92 6.27
N ASP A 67 19.13 -3.56 5.73
CA ASP A 67 18.68 -3.93 4.40
C ASP A 67 17.73 -2.86 3.83
N ASP A 68 17.12 -3.10 2.66
CA ASP A 68 16.25 -2.13 1.99
C ASP A 68 14.95 -1.81 2.74
N MET A 69 14.68 -2.45 3.89
CA MET A 69 13.51 -2.13 4.72
C MET A 69 13.58 -0.73 5.34
N GLU A 70 14.78 -0.18 5.53
CA GLU A 70 14.97 1.15 6.11
C GLU A 70 14.29 2.24 5.26
N GLU A 71 14.48 2.19 3.93
CA GLU A 71 13.80 3.09 2.99
C GLU A 71 12.28 3.02 3.09
N ILE A 72 11.74 1.80 3.27
CA ILE A 72 10.29 1.58 3.37
C ILE A 72 9.74 2.16 4.67
N ILE A 73 10.43 1.92 5.78
CA ILE A 73 10.05 2.50 7.08
C ILE A 73 10.05 4.03 7.01
N ASP A 74 11.07 4.64 6.41
CA ASP A 74 11.11 6.10 6.23
C ASP A 74 9.96 6.61 5.37
N ALA A 75 9.63 5.90 4.30
CA ALA A 75 8.51 6.25 3.44
C ALA A 75 7.15 6.10 4.14
N LEU A 76 6.99 5.14 5.03
CA LEU A 76 5.79 4.97 5.86
C LEU A 76 5.61 6.15 6.84
N TYR A 77 6.68 6.62 7.45
CA TYR A 77 6.63 7.82 8.29
C TYR A 77 6.34 9.09 7.48
N TRP A 78 6.90 9.19 6.27
CA TRP A 78 6.77 10.35 5.40
C TRP A 78 5.36 10.55 4.85
N CYS A 79 4.63 9.46 4.51
CA CYS A 79 3.35 9.56 3.80
C CYS A 79 2.18 9.98 4.72
N ASP A 80 1.16 10.59 4.13
CA ASP A 80 -0.17 10.85 4.72
C ASP A 80 -1.19 9.81 4.24
N GLY A 81 -0.95 9.21 3.07
CA GLY A 81 -1.73 8.10 2.51
C GLY A 81 -0.86 7.06 1.85
N ILE A 82 -1.37 5.84 1.72
CA ILE A 82 -0.65 4.72 1.11
C ILE A 82 -1.54 3.91 0.19
N ILE A 83 -0.96 3.42 -0.92
CA ILE A 83 -1.56 2.41 -1.81
C ILE A 83 -0.62 1.21 -1.84
N LEU A 84 -1.10 0.06 -1.39
CA LEU A 84 -0.38 -1.20 -1.46
C LEU A 84 -0.91 -2.04 -2.62
N GLY A 85 -0.05 -2.43 -3.54
CA GLY A 85 -0.38 -3.34 -4.64
C GLY A 85 0.36 -4.67 -4.52
N SER A 86 -0.35 -5.79 -4.69
CA SER A 86 0.25 -7.12 -4.73
C SER A 86 -0.27 -7.93 -5.91
N PRO A 87 0.59 -8.73 -6.56
CA PRO A 87 0.07 -9.82 -7.38
C PRO A 87 -0.60 -10.85 -6.48
N VAL A 88 -1.57 -11.57 -7.03
CA VAL A 88 -2.24 -12.67 -6.35
C VAL A 88 -1.41 -13.94 -6.52
N TYR A 89 -0.85 -14.44 -5.43
CA TYR A 89 -0.12 -15.69 -5.40
C TYR A 89 -0.82 -16.67 -4.45
N PHE A 90 -1.46 -17.69 -5.02
CA PHE A 90 -2.27 -18.67 -4.26
C PHE A 90 -3.32 -18.01 -3.34
N GLY A 91 -4.02 -16.98 -3.87
CA GLY A 91 -5.05 -16.26 -3.12
C GLY A 91 -4.52 -15.31 -2.03
N MET A 92 -3.21 -15.05 -1.99
CA MET A 92 -2.55 -14.22 -0.98
C MET A 92 -1.61 -13.19 -1.63
N VAL A 93 -1.06 -12.33 -0.80
CA VAL A 93 0.01 -11.41 -1.22
C VAL A 93 1.28 -12.17 -1.60
N SER A 94 2.13 -11.56 -2.42
CA SER A 94 3.44 -12.14 -2.77
C SER A 94 4.34 -12.31 -1.54
N GLY A 95 5.31 -13.22 -1.61
CA GLY A 95 6.29 -13.41 -0.56
C GLY A 95 7.06 -12.14 -0.22
N GLN A 96 7.42 -11.33 -1.22
CA GLN A 96 8.09 -10.03 -1.03
C GLN A 96 7.21 -9.07 -0.23
N MET A 97 5.93 -8.97 -0.60
CA MET A 97 4.97 -8.12 0.13
C MET A 97 4.82 -8.61 1.57
N LYS A 98 4.64 -9.92 1.78
CA LYS A 98 4.49 -10.47 3.13
C LYS A 98 5.73 -10.23 4.01
N THR A 99 6.91 -10.42 3.45
CA THR A 99 8.17 -10.16 4.16
C THR A 99 8.28 -8.68 4.59
N MET A 100 7.95 -7.77 3.70
CA MET A 100 7.89 -6.33 4.01
C MET A 100 6.87 -6.05 5.12
N MET A 101 5.66 -6.61 5.01
CA MET A 101 4.59 -6.44 6.01
C MET A 101 5.03 -6.90 7.40
N ASP A 102 5.67 -8.08 7.51
CA ASP A 102 6.17 -8.60 8.80
C ASP A 102 7.24 -7.69 9.42
N ARG A 103 8.09 -7.10 8.60
CA ARG A 103 9.13 -6.16 9.03
C ARG A 103 8.56 -4.81 9.50
N CYS A 104 7.35 -4.44 9.08
CA CYS A 104 6.67 -3.24 9.55
C CYS A 104 6.29 -3.29 11.04
N VAL A 105 6.44 -4.42 11.73
CA VAL A 105 6.33 -4.46 13.20
C VAL A 105 7.20 -3.39 13.87
N ALA A 106 8.30 -2.99 13.24
CA ALA A 106 9.18 -1.92 13.72
C ALA A 106 8.48 -0.56 13.81
N THR A 107 7.46 -0.30 12.99
CA THR A 107 6.70 0.97 13.01
C THR A 107 5.60 0.99 14.07
N ARG A 108 5.29 -0.12 14.72
CA ARG A 108 4.30 -0.18 15.82
C ARG A 108 4.84 0.33 17.16
N ALA A 109 5.98 0.91 17.12
CA ALA A 109 6.80 1.56 18.12
C ALA A 109 6.38 1.35 19.60
N ASN A 110 7.34 0.87 20.37
CA ASN A 110 7.35 0.93 21.83
C ASN A 110 6.18 0.23 22.53
N TYR A 111 5.39 -0.60 21.85
CA TYR A 111 4.22 -1.25 22.42
C TYR A 111 3.39 -0.37 23.39
N GLY A 112 3.66 0.95 23.36
CA GLY A 112 3.10 1.98 24.24
C GLY A 112 2.01 2.82 23.58
N TYR A 113 1.16 2.20 22.73
CA TYR A 113 -0.05 2.82 22.16
C TYR A 113 0.15 4.02 21.21
N ASN A 114 1.38 4.38 20.88
CA ASN A 114 1.65 5.42 19.89
C ASN A 114 1.83 4.78 18.50
N PHE A 115 0.73 4.69 17.75
CA PHE A 115 0.75 4.18 16.37
C PHE A 115 0.99 5.35 15.40
N PRO A 116 2.19 5.50 14.83
CA PRO A 116 2.55 6.66 14.00
C PRO A 116 1.79 6.73 12.67
N MET A 117 1.07 5.66 12.31
CA MET A 117 0.22 5.63 11.11
C MET A 117 -1.23 6.03 11.39
N THR A 118 -1.57 6.35 12.64
CA THR A 118 -2.92 6.77 13.03
C THR A 118 -3.39 7.97 12.22
N GLY A 119 -4.59 7.88 11.66
CA GLY A 119 -5.21 8.93 10.86
C GLY A 119 -4.74 9.00 9.40
N LYS A 120 -3.73 8.22 9.00
CA LYS A 120 -3.34 8.11 7.59
C LYS A 120 -4.33 7.23 6.82
N ILE A 121 -4.47 7.48 5.52
CA ILE A 121 -5.42 6.75 4.66
C ILE A 121 -4.70 5.60 3.94
N GLY A 122 -5.32 4.42 3.91
CA GLY A 122 -4.78 3.24 3.24
C GLY A 122 -5.72 2.63 2.22
N GLY A 123 -5.19 2.27 1.04
CA GLY A 123 -5.90 1.55 0.00
C GLY A 123 -5.11 0.35 -0.52
N ALA A 124 -5.81 -0.61 -1.10
CA ALA A 124 -5.24 -1.87 -1.57
C ALA A 124 -5.57 -2.13 -3.05
N ILE A 125 -4.62 -2.72 -3.77
CA ILE A 125 -4.75 -3.18 -5.16
C ILE A 125 -4.30 -4.64 -5.26
N ALA A 126 -5.12 -5.50 -5.88
CA ALA A 126 -4.77 -6.88 -6.17
C ALA A 126 -4.77 -7.15 -7.68
N CYS A 127 -3.70 -7.76 -8.20
CA CYS A 127 -3.55 -8.07 -9.62
C CYS A 127 -3.46 -9.58 -9.82
N ALA A 128 -4.41 -10.17 -10.57
CA ALA A 128 -4.43 -11.59 -10.89
C ALA A 128 -4.38 -11.82 -12.41
N THR A 129 -3.96 -13.01 -12.82
CA THR A 129 -3.94 -13.40 -14.25
C THR A 129 -5.34 -13.78 -14.75
N SER A 130 -6.24 -14.19 -13.85
CA SER A 130 -7.56 -14.69 -14.22
C SER A 130 -8.62 -14.29 -13.21
N ARG A 131 -9.88 -14.42 -13.61
CA ARG A 131 -11.04 -14.28 -12.75
C ARG A 131 -11.05 -15.39 -11.69
N ASN A 132 -11.60 -15.11 -10.50
CA ASN A 132 -11.67 -16.03 -9.36
C ASN A 132 -10.28 -16.52 -8.89
N GLY A 133 -9.24 -15.72 -9.12
CA GLY A 133 -7.85 -16.04 -8.75
C GLY A 133 -7.51 -15.78 -7.29
N GLY A 134 -8.41 -15.16 -6.51
CA GLY A 134 -8.16 -14.78 -5.11
C GLY A 134 -7.85 -13.30 -4.91
N GLN A 135 -8.35 -12.42 -5.78
CA GLN A 135 -8.20 -10.97 -5.67
C GLN A 135 -8.74 -10.47 -4.33
N GLU A 136 -9.97 -10.90 -3.96
CA GLU A 136 -10.64 -10.46 -2.73
C GLU A 136 -9.87 -10.87 -1.48
N THR A 137 -9.36 -12.09 -1.43
CA THR A 137 -8.56 -12.55 -0.29
C THR A 137 -7.22 -11.85 -0.21
N THR A 138 -6.60 -11.52 -1.34
CA THR A 138 -5.38 -10.72 -1.40
C THR A 138 -5.63 -9.28 -0.92
N LEU A 139 -6.74 -8.66 -1.33
CA LEU A 139 -7.16 -7.35 -0.81
C LEU A 139 -7.37 -7.40 0.70
N GLN A 140 -8.05 -8.42 1.23
CA GLN A 140 -8.24 -8.60 2.67
C GLN A 140 -6.93 -8.72 3.44
N ASN A 141 -5.92 -9.41 2.89
CA ASN A 141 -4.59 -9.48 3.51
C ASN A 141 -3.96 -8.09 3.63
N LEU A 142 -3.98 -7.30 2.55
CA LEU A 142 -3.44 -5.94 2.54
C LEU A 142 -4.20 -5.01 3.48
N GLN A 143 -5.53 -5.09 3.49
CA GLN A 143 -6.38 -4.29 4.35
C GLN A 143 -6.20 -4.63 5.83
N THR A 144 -6.13 -5.93 6.17
CA THR A 144 -5.84 -6.39 7.55
C THR A 144 -4.51 -5.83 8.03
N PHE A 145 -3.48 -5.87 7.19
CA PHE A 145 -2.18 -5.29 7.51
C PHE A 145 -2.27 -3.78 7.77
N LEU A 146 -2.93 -3.03 6.88
CA LEU A 146 -3.12 -1.58 7.04
C LEU A 146 -3.88 -1.25 8.34
N MET A 147 -4.97 -1.99 8.64
CA MET A 147 -5.70 -1.82 9.91
C MET A 147 -4.84 -2.11 11.14
N GLN A 148 -3.97 -3.13 11.07
CA GLN A 148 -3.05 -3.44 12.18
C GLN A 148 -1.98 -2.37 12.40
N LEU A 149 -1.69 -1.54 11.41
CA LEU A 149 -0.86 -0.34 11.54
C LEU A 149 -1.68 0.90 11.89
N ASN A 150 -3.00 0.77 12.05
CA ASN A 150 -3.95 1.84 12.38
C ASN A 150 -4.16 2.88 11.26
N PHE A 151 -4.02 2.47 9.99
CA PHE A 151 -4.51 3.25 8.86
C PHE A 151 -6.04 3.22 8.80
N GLN A 152 -6.64 4.29 8.31
CA GLN A 152 -8.05 4.31 7.88
C GLN A 152 -8.14 3.67 6.49
N VAL A 153 -8.61 2.44 6.44
CA VAL A 153 -8.70 1.67 5.19
C VAL A 153 -9.94 2.07 4.42
N VAL A 154 -9.79 2.31 3.11
CA VAL A 154 -10.88 2.75 2.24
C VAL A 154 -11.14 1.78 1.09
N SER A 155 -12.39 1.78 0.65
CA SER A 155 -12.85 1.09 -0.58
C SER A 155 -12.47 1.89 -1.83
N ASP A 156 -12.77 1.35 -3.01
CA ASP A 156 -12.69 2.09 -4.27
C ASP A 156 -13.74 3.23 -4.37
N GLY A 157 -14.56 3.40 -3.35
CA GLY A 157 -15.44 4.55 -3.17
C GLY A 157 -16.77 4.47 -3.93
N PRO A 158 -17.47 5.61 -4.03
CA PRO A 158 -18.78 5.69 -4.68
C PRO A 158 -18.74 5.17 -6.12
N ARG A 159 -19.78 4.59 -6.55
CA ARG A 159 -20.14 3.85 -7.75
C ARG A 159 -20.06 2.34 -7.54
N PHE A 160 -18.97 1.79 -6.99
CA PHE A 160 -18.84 0.34 -6.82
C PHE A 160 -18.77 -0.07 -5.34
N CYS A 161 -18.03 0.65 -4.52
CA CYS A 161 -17.78 0.35 -3.11
C CYS A 161 -17.21 -1.06 -2.89
N HIS A 162 -16.32 -1.49 -3.82
CA HIS A 162 -15.57 -2.73 -3.67
C HIS A 162 -14.46 -2.59 -2.61
N SER A 163 -13.90 -3.71 -2.20
CA SER A 163 -12.84 -3.73 -1.17
C SER A 163 -11.52 -3.06 -1.60
N GLY A 164 -11.38 -2.61 -2.84
CA GLY A 164 -10.19 -1.95 -3.36
C GLY A 164 -10.09 -2.07 -4.88
N GLY A 165 -8.94 -1.70 -5.44
CA GLY A 165 -8.67 -1.84 -6.87
C GLY A 165 -8.32 -3.28 -7.24
N THR A 166 -8.86 -3.79 -8.34
CA THR A 166 -8.52 -5.13 -8.85
C THR A 166 -8.16 -5.07 -10.31
N ILE A 167 -7.12 -5.79 -10.70
CA ILE A 167 -6.70 -5.96 -12.10
C ILE A 167 -6.75 -7.44 -12.47
N MET A 168 -7.21 -7.73 -13.68
CA MET A 168 -7.26 -9.06 -14.25
C MET A 168 -6.51 -9.11 -15.60
N GLY A 169 -5.52 -10.00 -15.70
CA GLY A 169 -4.73 -10.17 -16.92
C GLY A 169 -3.78 -8.99 -17.18
N ASP A 170 -3.77 -8.47 -18.41
CA ASP A 170 -2.96 -7.33 -18.81
C ASP A 170 -3.56 -6.02 -18.27
N ALA A 171 -2.87 -5.40 -17.33
CA ALA A 171 -3.36 -4.19 -16.65
C ALA A 171 -3.64 -3.03 -17.61
N SER A 172 -2.88 -2.91 -18.72
CA SER A 172 -3.08 -1.83 -19.69
C SER A 172 -4.35 -1.99 -20.52
N LYS A 173 -4.94 -3.19 -20.54
CA LYS A 173 -6.15 -3.54 -21.31
C LYS A 173 -7.39 -3.78 -20.44
N ASP A 174 -7.21 -3.94 -19.14
CA ASP A 174 -8.31 -4.14 -18.20
C ASP A 174 -8.97 -2.81 -17.83
N THR A 175 -9.82 -2.32 -18.72
CA THR A 175 -10.52 -1.04 -18.56
C THR A 175 -11.39 -0.99 -17.31
N TRP A 176 -12.06 -2.11 -16.96
CA TRP A 176 -12.86 -2.21 -15.73
C TRP A 176 -11.98 -2.20 -14.48
N GLY A 177 -10.90 -2.96 -14.50
CA GLY A 177 -9.93 -2.97 -13.41
C GLY A 177 -9.29 -1.60 -13.19
N LEU A 178 -8.90 -0.91 -14.26
CA LEU A 178 -8.35 0.45 -14.19
C LEU A 178 -9.38 1.45 -13.64
N GLU A 179 -10.67 1.27 -13.90
CA GLU A 179 -11.71 2.09 -13.30
C GLU A 179 -11.76 1.89 -11.77
N THR A 180 -11.69 0.67 -11.25
CA THR A 180 -11.64 0.41 -9.80
C THR A 180 -10.40 1.02 -9.16
N VAL A 181 -9.25 0.96 -9.82
CA VAL A 181 -7.99 1.59 -9.37
C VAL A 181 -8.10 3.11 -9.37
N SER A 182 -8.69 3.70 -10.42
CA SER A 182 -8.95 5.14 -10.52
C SER A 182 -9.87 5.63 -9.41
N ASN A 183 -10.96 4.89 -9.16
CA ASN A 183 -11.91 5.20 -8.10
C ASN A 183 -11.25 5.15 -6.72
N LEU A 184 -10.42 4.14 -6.44
CA LEU A 184 -9.66 4.04 -5.20
C LEU A 184 -8.74 5.26 -5.01
N ALA A 185 -7.96 5.62 -6.03
CA ALA A 185 -7.08 6.80 -5.97
C ALA A 185 -7.88 8.08 -5.70
N ASN A 186 -8.99 8.27 -6.41
CA ASN A 186 -9.86 9.43 -6.22
C ASN A 186 -10.47 9.47 -4.81
N ASN A 187 -10.90 8.33 -4.27
CA ASN A 187 -11.47 8.24 -2.93
C ASN A 187 -10.44 8.60 -1.86
N ILE A 188 -9.22 8.08 -1.97
CA ILE A 188 -8.09 8.45 -1.08
C ILE A 188 -7.85 9.96 -1.13
N GLY A 189 -7.73 10.54 -2.32
CA GLY A 189 -7.50 11.98 -2.48
C GLY A 189 -8.63 12.84 -1.91
N ASN A 190 -9.90 12.44 -2.10
CA ASN A 190 -11.05 13.13 -1.56
C ASN A 190 -11.06 13.14 -0.03
N LEU A 191 -10.74 12.02 0.59
CA LEU A 191 -10.69 11.89 2.05
C LEU A 191 -9.54 12.70 2.65
N LEU A 192 -8.36 12.66 2.06
CA LEU A 192 -7.22 13.47 2.52
C LEU A 192 -7.53 14.97 2.45
N ASN A 193 -8.19 15.42 1.36
CA ASN A 193 -8.59 16.81 1.25
C ASN A 193 -9.67 17.20 2.29
N LYS A 194 -10.60 16.29 2.62
CA LYS A 194 -11.60 16.55 3.67
C LYS A 194 -10.97 16.68 5.05
N ILE A 195 -10.02 15.80 5.39
CA ILE A 195 -9.34 15.82 6.70
C ILE A 195 -8.52 17.10 6.90
N LYS A 196 -7.92 17.63 5.83
CA LYS A 196 -7.10 18.86 5.91
C LYS A 196 -7.93 20.16 5.97
N ASN A 197 -9.19 20.11 5.57
CA ASN A 197 -10.08 21.27 5.58
C ASN A 197 -10.92 21.35 6.87
N VAL A 198 -10.67 20.47 7.83
CA VAL A 198 -11.23 20.52 9.19
C VAL A 198 -10.17 21.06 10.14
#